data_0a0b2e7b74306d3439c5be81b1d1f2bd
#
_entry.id   0a0b2e7b74306d3439c5be81b1d1f2bd
#
_cell.length_a   1.000
_cell.length_b   1.000
_cell.length_c   1.000
_cell.angle_alpha   90.00
_cell.angle_beta   90.00
_cell.angle_gamma   90.00
#
_symmetry.space_group_name_H-M   'P 1'
#
loop_
_entity.id
_entity.type
_entity.pdbx_description
1 polymer ?
#
loop_
_entity_poly.entity_id
_entity_poly.type
_entity_poly.pdbx_seq_one_letter_code
_entity_poly.pdbx_strand_id
1 'polypeptide(L)'
;SSAASDVYKRQIVLEDMAYFCMDFRQDLGQPWKAPYPPTVARYTDNYILMLSSSKIFSYAGQRMAVACVSDKLFDTHYPALAERYGDSGVFGQTFVASVLYMITSGCTASTQYGYAEMLRAATDGELDFAADVREYARRAERMKKIFTDNGFHIVYDYDVTRPVGDGFFFTVGYGLSLIHI
;
A
#
# COMPACT_ATOMS: atom_id res chain seq x y z
N SER A 1 -20.34 -26.04 3.40
CA SER A 1 -19.87 -24.83 2.66
C SER A 1 -20.23 -23.51 3.31
N SER A 2 -21.26 -23.43 4.17
CA SER A 2 -21.69 -22.20 4.83
C SER A 2 -20.73 -21.73 5.94
N ALA A 3 -20.23 -22.65 6.78
CA ALA A 3 -19.38 -22.28 7.93
C ALA A 3 -18.04 -21.67 7.51
N ALA A 4 -17.36 -22.20 6.49
CA ALA A 4 -16.11 -21.65 6.00
C ALA A 4 -16.33 -20.25 5.38
N SER A 5 -17.42 -20.07 4.61
CA SER A 5 -17.81 -18.77 4.05
C SER A 5 -18.11 -17.74 5.15
N ASP A 6 -18.73 -18.15 6.27
CA ASP A 6 -19.03 -17.25 7.37
C ASP A 6 -17.80 -16.87 8.20
N VAL A 7 -16.79 -17.75 8.29
CA VAL A 7 -15.48 -17.43 8.89
C VAL A 7 -14.77 -16.37 8.06
N TYR A 8 -14.70 -16.53 6.74
CA TYR A 8 -14.07 -15.54 5.85
C TYR A 8 -14.75 -14.17 5.91
N LYS A 9 -16.08 -14.14 6.02
CA LYS A 9 -16.84 -12.88 6.11
C LYS A 9 -16.63 -12.11 7.41
N ARG A 10 -16.06 -12.74 8.45
CA ARG A 10 -15.77 -12.12 9.75
C ARG A 10 -14.32 -11.70 9.91
N GLN A 11 -13.45 -12.06 8.95
CA GLN A 11 -12.04 -11.68 9.01
C GLN A 11 -11.86 -10.20 8.65
N ILE A 12 -10.96 -9.54 9.35
CA ILE A 12 -10.47 -8.22 8.98
C ILE A 12 -9.31 -8.42 8.02
N VAL A 13 -9.39 -7.80 6.85
CA VAL A 13 -8.33 -7.83 5.85
C VAL A 13 -7.42 -6.64 6.05
N LEU A 14 -6.14 -6.89 6.33
CA LEU A 14 -5.10 -5.87 6.27
C LEU A 14 -4.48 -5.92 4.89
N GLU A 15 -4.66 -4.86 4.11
CA GLU A 15 -4.04 -4.73 2.80
C GLU A 15 -2.81 -3.83 2.90
N ASP A 16 -1.64 -4.43 2.64
CA ASP A 16 -0.37 -3.69 2.57
C ASP A 16 -0.26 -3.00 1.21
N MET A 17 -0.38 -1.68 1.24
CA MET A 17 -0.27 -0.82 0.07
C MET A 17 1.02 0.01 0.10
N ALA A 18 2.14 -0.60 0.53
CA ALA A 18 3.44 0.07 0.57
C ALA A 18 3.89 0.53 -0.82
N TYR A 19 3.44 -0.13 -1.88
CA TYR A 19 3.70 0.20 -3.29
C TYR A 19 2.44 0.76 -3.98
N PHE A 20 1.64 1.51 -3.25
CA PHE A 20 0.47 2.20 -3.78
C PHE A 20 0.79 2.98 -5.06
N CYS A 21 -0.03 2.83 -6.09
CA CYS A 21 0.12 3.44 -7.42
C CYS A 21 1.40 3.08 -8.20
N MET A 22 2.19 2.09 -7.76
CA MET A 22 3.43 1.67 -8.43
C MET A 22 3.17 0.60 -9.52
N ASP A 23 2.14 0.77 -10.32
CA ASP A 23 1.85 -0.06 -11.49
C ASP A 23 2.29 0.69 -12.76
N PHE A 24 3.37 0.22 -13.41
CA PHE A 24 3.96 0.88 -14.57
C PHE A 24 3.15 0.71 -15.87
N ARG A 25 2.13 -0.15 -15.88
CA ARG A 25 1.28 -0.41 -17.05
C ARG A 25 0.24 0.69 -17.27
N GLN A 26 -0.08 1.46 -16.24
CA GLN A 26 -1.15 2.45 -16.27
C GLN A 26 -0.91 3.56 -15.24
N ASP A 27 -1.45 4.73 -15.51
CA ASP A 27 -1.41 5.85 -14.57
C ASP A 27 -2.58 5.74 -13.58
N LEU A 28 -2.27 5.33 -12.34
CA LEU A 28 -3.22 5.16 -11.24
C LEU A 28 -3.20 6.32 -10.24
N GLY A 29 -2.42 7.34 -10.49
CA GLY A 29 -2.13 8.38 -9.51
C GLY A 29 -3.03 9.61 -9.56
N GLN A 30 -4.08 9.61 -10.38
CA GLN A 30 -4.93 10.80 -10.54
C GLN A 30 -6.04 10.82 -9.49
N PRO A 31 -6.03 11.75 -8.51
CA PRO A 31 -7.13 11.89 -7.57
C PRO A 31 -8.47 12.10 -8.30
N TRP A 32 -9.51 11.45 -7.81
CA TRP A 32 -10.90 11.55 -8.31
C TRP A 32 -11.10 11.10 -9.76
N LYS A 33 -10.08 10.54 -10.41
CA LYS A 33 -10.13 10.10 -11.81
C LYS A 33 -9.76 8.63 -11.95
N ALA A 34 -10.64 7.87 -12.59
CA ALA A 34 -10.36 6.49 -12.96
C ALA A 34 -9.21 6.41 -14.01
N PRO A 35 -8.45 5.31 -14.04
CA PRO A 35 -8.59 4.12 -13.21
C PRO A 35 -8.06 4.32 -11.79
N TYR A 36 -8.74 3.69 -10.82
CA TYR A 36 -8.29 3.70 -9.43
C TYR A 36 -7.44 2.47 -9.12
N PRO A 37 -6.48 2.56 -8.17
CA PRO A 37 -5.75 1.38 -7.69
C PRO A 37 -6.74 0.31 -7.21
N PRO A 38 -6.52 -0.97 -7.57
CA PRO A 38 -7.33 -2.05 -7.04
C PRO A 38 -7.12 -2.17 -5.53
N THR A 39 -8.20 -2.42 -4.79
CA THR A 39 -8.16 -2.58 -3.33
C THR A 39 -9.29 -3.49 -2.86
N VAL A 40 -9.07 -4.17 -1.73
CA VAL A 40 -10.08 -5.01 -1.07
C VAL A 40 -11.30 -4.23 -0.62
N ALA A 41 -11.18 -2.92 -0.40
CA ALA A 41 -12.30 -2.03 -0.05
C ALA A 41 -13.46 -2.09 -1.05
N ARG A 42 -13.21 -2.54 -2.27
CA ARG A 42 -14.25 -2.75 -3.28
C ARG A 42 -15.14 -3.97 -2.99
N TYR A 43 -14.67 -4.90 -2.16
CA TYR A 43 -15.30 -6.21 -2.00
C TYR A 43 -15.77 -6.50 -0.58
N THR A 44 -15.29 -5.76 0.41
CA THR A 44 -15.63 -5.96 1.82
C THR A 44 -15.55 -4.65 2.59
N ASP A 45 -16.35 -4.55 3.67
CA ASP A 45 -16.27 -3.46 4.66
C ASP A 45 -15.42 -3.84 5.88
N ASN A 46 -14.79 -5.03 5.88
CA ASN A 46 -13.92 -5.48 6.96
C ASN A 46 -12.46 -5.31 6.54
N TYR A 47 -12.00 -4.08 6.39
CA TYR A 47 -10.64 -3.83 5.91
C TYR A 47 -9.92 -2.72 6.69
N ILE A 48 -8.60 -2.81 6.65
CA ILE A 48 -7.65 -1.74 6.97
C ILE A 48 -6.68 -1.65 5.81
N LEU A 49 -6.63 -0.51 5.12
CA LEU A 49 -5.63 -0.25 4.08
C LEU A 49 -4.42 0.44 4.72
N MET A 50 -3.24 -0.10 4.49
CA MET A 50 -1.98 0.40 5.04
C MET A 50 -1.21 1.15 3.95
N LEU A 51 -1.42 2.47 3.83
CA LEU A 51 -0.80 3.32 2.81
C LEU A 51 0.52 3.90 3.32
N SER A 52 1.63 3.46 2.74
CA SER A 52 2.94 3.97 3.12
C SER A 52 3.33 5.21 2.30
N SER A 53 3.88 6.22 2.97
CA SER A 53 4.50 7.38 2.32
C SER A 53 5.88 7.05 1.75
N SER A 54 6.45 5.91 2.12
CA SER A 54 7.88 5.61 1.90
C SER A 54 8.28 5.54 0.43
N LYS A 55 7.40 4.99 -0.43
CA LYS A 55 7.73 4.71 -1.83
C LYS A 55 7.18 5.79 -2.75
N ILE A 56 5.86 5.95 -2.78
CA ILE A 56 5.18 6.84 -3.72
C ILE A 56 5.54 8.32 -3.52
N PHE A 57 5.81 8.73 -2.27
CA PHE A 57 6.17 10.12 -1.95
C PHE A 57 7.65 10.29 -1.59
N SER A 58 8.49 9.26 -1.78
CA SER A 58 9.92 9.29 -1.40
C SER A 58 10.16 9.74 0.05
N TYR A 59 9.22 9.43 0.96
CA TYR A 59 9.18 9.92 2.34
C TYR A 59 9.60 8.87 3.37
N ALA A 60 10.43 7.91 2.92
CA ALA A 60 10.82 6.73 3.71
C ALA A 60 11.52 7.07 5.03
N GLY A 61 12.37 8.11 5.03
CA GLY A 61 13.12 8.54 6.22
C GLY A 61 12.25 9.09 7.33
N GLN A 62 11.04 9.53 7.03
CA GLN A 62 10.12 10.13 7.99
C GLN A 62 9.27 9.13 8.76
N ARG A 63 9.32 7.85 8.39
CA ARG A 63 8.64 6.74 9.10
C ARG A 63 7.14 6.96 9.27
N MET A 64 6.43 7.33 8.18
CA MET A 64 5.00 7.67 8.19
C MET A 64 4.21 6.75 7.26
N ALA A 65 3.04 6.36 7.73
CA ALA A 65 2.01 5.67 6.97
C ALA A 65 0.62 6.09 7.46
N VAL A 66 -0.39 5.85 6.64
CA VAL A 66 -1.81 6.06 7.00
C VAL A 66 -2.50 4.71 7.02
N ALA A 67 -3.27 4.45 8.07
CA ALA A 67 -4.21 3.34 8.14
C ALA A 67 -5.61 3.86 7.82
N CYS A 68 -6.19 3.42 6.70
CA CYS A 68 -7.56 3.71 6.34
C CYS A 68 -8.44 2.55 6.77
N VAL A 69 -9.21 2.75 7.83
CA VAL A 69 -10.15 1.78 8.38
C VAL A 69 -11.54 2.08 7.81
N SER A 70 -12.29 1.05 7.39
CA SER A 70 -13.68 1.28 6.95
C SER A 70 -14.53 1.83 8.10
N ASP A 71 -15.50 2.67 7.80
CA ASP A 71 -16.42 3.26 8.80
C ASP A 71 -17.11 2.17 9.61
N LYS A 72 -17.59 1.14 8.93
CA LYS A 72 -18.25 0.00 9.57
C LYS A 72 -17.35 -0.71 10.59
N LEU A 73 -16.10 -1.00 10.21
CA LEU A 73 -15.15 -1.63 11.13
C LEU A 73 -14.77 -0.67 12.26
N PHE A 74 -14.57 0.60 11.94
CA PHE A 74 -14.19 1.63 12.91
C PHE A 74 -15.21 1.74 14.05
N ASP A 75 -16.51 1.71 13.72
CA ASP A 75 -17.61 1.85 14.67
C ASP A 75 -18.06 0.54 15.32
N THR A 76 -17.49 -0.60 14.89
CA THR A 76 -17.88 -1.91 15.44
C THR A 76 -17.38 -2.08 16.87
N HIS A 77 -18.29 -2.51 17.76
CA HIS A 77 -17.96 -2.87 19.15
C HIS A 77 -17.56 -4.33 19.26
N TYR A 78 -16.41 -4.57 19.90
CA TYR A 78 -15.90 -5.91 20.23
C TYR A 78 -15.74 -6.06 21.75
N PRO A 79 -16.57 -6.86 22.43
CA PRO A 79 -16.47 -7.06 23.89
C PRO A 79 -15.08 -7.53 24.35
N ALA A 80 -14.43 -8.36 23.54
CA ALA A 80 -13.08 -8.83 23.85
C ALA A 80 -12.02 -7.71 23.85
N LEU A 81 -12.21 -6.65 23.06
CA LEU A 81 -11.34 -5.48 23.10
C LEU A 81 -11.57 -4.68 24.38
N ALA A 82 -12.84 -4.47 24.76
CA ALA A 82 -13.18 -3.79 26.01
C ALA A 82 -12.57 -4.50 27.21
N GLU A 83 -12.70 -5.82 27.28
CA GLU A 83 -12.10 -6.63 28.33
C GLU A 83 -10.57 -6.54 28.37
N ARG A 84 -9.92 -6.64 27.18
CA ARG A 84 -8.47 -6.65 27.07
C ARG A 84 -7.82 -5.32 27.40
N TYR A 85 -8.42 -4.22 26.96
CA TYR A 85 -7.81 -2.87 27.04
C TYR A 85 -8.45 -1.98 28.10
N GLY A 86 -9.57 -2.40 28.67
CA GLY A 86 -10.28 -1.61 29.69
C GLY A 86 -10.87 -0.30 29.14
N ASP A 87 -11.26 -0.31 27.87
CA ASP A 87 -11.80 0.84 27.15
C ASP A 87 -13.22 0.60 26.62
N SER A 88 -13.67 1.41 25.67
CA SER A 88 -15.03 1.30 25.09
C SER A 88 -15.26 0.00 24.29
N GLY A 89 -14.22 -0.69 23.85
CA GLY A 89 -14.30 -1.82 22.93
C GLY A 89 -14.74 -1.44 21.51
N VAL A 90 -14.94 -0.16 21.20
CA VAL A 90 -15.17 0.31 19.83
C VAL A 90 -13.86 0.26 19.07
N PHE A 91 -13.84 -0.52 17.98
CA PHE A 91 -12.60 -0.88 17.29
C PHE A 91 -11.70 0.33 16.99
N GLY A 92 -12.24 1.37 16.35
CA GLY A 92 -11.46 2.53 15.96
C GLY A 92 -10.86 3.29 17.14
N GLN A 93 -11.63 3.44 18.23
CA GLN A 93 -11.16 4.10 19.44
C GLN A 93 -10.06 3.30 20.12
N THR A 94 -10.26 1.99 20.29
CA THR A 94 -9.25 1.07 20.85
C THR A 94 -8.01 1.05 19.95
N PHE A 95 -8.18 0.99 18.63
CA PHE A 95 -7.07 0.96 17.68
C PHE A 95 -6.19 2.22 17.77
N VAL A 96 -6.80 3.41 17.86
CA VAL A 96 -6.06 4.67 17.94
C VAL A 96 -5.42 4.85 19.33
N ALA A 97 -6.22 4.75 20.38
CA ALA A 97 -5.79 5.11 21.73
C ALA A 97 -4.97 4.00 22.41
N SER A 98 -5.43 2.75 22.30
CA SER A 98 -4.85 1.63 23.05
C SER A 98 -3.83 0.82 22.25
N VAL A 99 -3.89 0.82 20.92
CA VAL A 99 -2.94 0.08 20.08
C VAL A 99 -1.88 0.98 19.49
N LEU A 100 -2.26 1.93 18.64
CA LEU A 100 -1.27 2.79 17.95
C LEU A 100 -0.48 3.64 18.94
N TYR A 101 -1.15 4.30 19.86
CA TYR A 101 -0.50 5.15 20.85
C TYR A 101 0.44 4.34 21.77
N MET A 102 0.00 3.20 22.27
CA MET A 102 0.81 2.38 23.19
C MET A 102 2.05 1.77 22.50
N ILE A 103 1.98 1.49 21.20
CA ILE A 103 3.10 0.93 20.45
C ILE A 103 4.10 2.03 20.03
N THR A 104 3.62 3.22 19.70
CA THR A 104 4.44 4.28 19.10
C THR A 104 4.71 5.46 20.00
N SER A 105 4.03 5.57 21.13
CA SER A 105 3.96 6.78 22.00
C SER A 105 3.48 8.03 21.23
N GLY A 106 2.76 7.81 20.12
CA GLY A 106 2.31 8.83 19.19
C GLY A 106 3.26 9.01 18.00
N CYS A 107 2.68 9.41 16.89
CA CYS A 107 3.45 9.73 15.68
C CYS A 107 3.99 11.16 15.76
N THR A 108 5.15 11.39 15.12
CA THR A 108 5.77 12.72 15.03
C THR A 108 4.84 13.73 14.37
N ALA A 109 4.46 14.78 15.07
CA ALA A 109 3.48 15.76 14.59
C ALA A 109 3.92 16.48 13.31
N SER A 110 5.17 16.95 13.24
CA SER A 110 5.71 17.61 12.04
C SER A 110 5.64 16.73 10.80
N THR A 111 5.91 15.44 10.94
CA THR A 111 5.81 14.47 9.85
C THR A 111 4.38 14.25 9.41
N GLN A 112 3.42 14.23 10.35
CA GLN A 112 2.00 14.11 10.02
C GLN A 112 1.52 15.32 9.21
N TYR A 113 1.85 16.55 9.64
CA TYR A 113 1.52 17.77 8.90
C TYR A 113 2.17 17.80 7.51
N GLY A 114 3.44 17.42 7.40
CA GLY A 114 4.12 17.33 6.11
C GLY A 114 3.45 16.34 5.16
N TYR A 115 3.08 15.16 5.67
CA TYR A 115 2.39 14.17 4.84
C TYR A 115 0.96 14.60 4.48
N ALA A 116 0.22 15.20 5.40
CA ALA A 116 -1.10 15.75 5.12
C ALA A 116 -1.03 16.82 4.01
N GLU A 117 -0.02 17.69 4.05
CA GLU A 117 0.17 18.71 3.02
C GLU A 117 0.54 18.11 1.66
N MET A 118 1.36 17.05 1.62
CA MET A 118 1.64 16.33 0.37
C MET A 118 0.38 15.71 -0.23
N LEU A 119 -0.48 15.09 0.61
CA LEU A 119 -1.75 14.53 0.15
C LEU A 119 -2.70 15.63 -0.34
N ARG A 120 -2.76 16.76 0.35
CA ARG A 120 -3.54 17.93 -0.09
C ARG A 120 -3.05 18.42 -1.45
N ALA A 121 -1.76 18.67 -1.59
CA ALA A 121 -1.17 19.15 -2.83
C ALA A 121 -1.40 18.19 -4.00
N ALA A 122 -1.35 16.86 -3.75
CA ALA A 122 -1.69 15.86 -4.75
C ALA A 122 -3.17 15.91 -5.14
N THR A 123 -4.07 16.08 -4.16
CA THR A 123 -5.52 16.19 -4.38
C THR A 123 -5.90 17.43 -5.17
N ASP A 124 -5.24 18.55 -4.90
CA ASP A 124 -5.47 19.83 -5.57
C ASP A 124 -4.76 19.93 -6.94
N GLY A 125 -3.98 18.91 -7.31
CA GLY A 125 -3.23 18.86 -8.57
C GLY A 125 -1.96 19.71 -8.57
N GLU A 126 -1.51 20.19 -7.42
CA GLU A 126 -0.26 20.94 -7.26
C GLU A 126 0.97 20.03 -7.25
N LEU A 127 0.79 18.74 -6.85
CA LEU A 127 1.82 17.72 -6.81
C LEU A 127 1.44 16.55 -7.71
N ASP A 128 2.17 16.36 -8.81
CA ASP A 128 2.06 15.16 -9.65
C ASP A 128 3.03 14.08 -9.14
N PHE A 129 2.61 13.35 -8.10
CA PHE A 129 3.43 12.24 -7.58
C PHE A 129 3.53 11.07 -8.56
N ALA A 130 2.61 10.94 -9.52
CA ALA A 130 2.68 9.92 -10.55
C ALA A 130 3.81 10.19 -11.57
N ALA A 131 4.32 11.43 -11.64
CA ALA A 131 5.47 11.75 -12.48
C ALA A 131 6.71 10.94 -12.08
N ASP A 132 6.95 10.77 -10.77
CA ASP A 132 8.05 9.94 -10.26
C ASP A 132 7.86 8.47 -10.62
N VAL A 133 6.62 7.96 -10.56
CA VAL A 133 6.30 6.58 -10.97
C VAL A 133 6.61 6.37 -12.44
N ARG A 134 6.26 7.32 -13.29
CA ARG A 134 6.59 7.27 -14.73
C ARG A 134 8.09 7.30 -14.99
N GLU A 135 8.85 8.03 -14.17
CA GLU A 135 10.32 8.04 -14.25
C GLU A 135 10.91 6.69 -13.84
N TYR A 136 10.41 6.08 -12.77
CA TYR A 136 10.83 4.72 -12.38
C TYR A 136 10.50 3.69 -13.46
N ALA A 137 9.36 3.78 -14.10
CA ALA A 137 9.00 2.91 -15.22
C ALA A 137 10.03 2.99 -16.36
N ARG A 138 10.40 4.21 -16.78
CA ARG A 138 11.42 4.43 -17.82
C ARG A 138 12.81 3.87 -17.43
N ARG A 139 13.19 4.03 -16.16
CA ARG A 139 14.44 3.48 -15.64
C ARG A 139 14.42 1.96 -15.62
N ALA A 140 13.33 1.36 -15.15
CA ALA A 140 13.15 -0.09 -15.12
C ALA A 140 13.23 -0.68 -16.53
N GLU A 141 12.52 -0.12 -17.49
CA GLU A 141 12.57 -0.55 -18.89
C GLU A 141 13.99 -0.48 -19.46
N ARG A 142 14.67 0.65 -19.26
CA ARG A 142 16.08 0.79 -19.71
C ARG A 142 17.01 -0.21 -19.05
N MET A 143 16.86 -0.45 -17.75
CA MET A 143 17.69 -1.42 -17.02
C MET A 143 17.41 -2.84 -17.51
N LYS A 144 16.16 -3.25 -17.65
CA LYS A 144 15.77 -4.55 -18.18
C LYS A 144 16.39 -4.77 -19.57
N LYS A 145 16.31 -3.75 -20.44
CA LYS A 145 16.94 -3.83 -21.77
C LYS A 145 18.45 -4.03 -21.70
N ILE A 146 19.15 -3.27 -20.85
CA ILE A 146 20.61 -3.41 -20.69
C ILE A 146 20.95 -4.83 -20.22
N PHE A 147 20.23 -5.37 -19.24
CA PHE A 147 20.47 -6.74 -18.77
C PHE A 147 20.24 -7.77 -19.87
N THR A 148 19.12 -7.68 -20.58
CA THR A 148 18.81 -8.64 -21.65
C THR A 148 19.78 -8.56 -22.83
N ASP A 149 20.24 -7.37 -23.22
CA ASP A 149 21.26 -7.17 -24.25
C ASP A 149 22.62 -7.78 -23.84
N ASN A 150 22.86 -8.00 -22.55
CA ASN A 150 24.09 -8.59 -22.01
C ASN A 150 23.92 -10.06 -21.55
N GLY A 151 22.92 -10.76 -22.05
CA GLY A 151 22.75 -12.20 -21.86
C GLY A 151 22.02 -12.61 -20.57
N PHE A 152 21.46 -11.64 -19.84
CA PHE A 152 20.56 -11.93 -18.72
C PHE A 152 19.12 -12.11 -19.22
N HIS A 153 18.29 -12.71 -18.40
CA HIS A 153 16.84 -12.77 -18.64
C HIS A 153 16.08 -12.26 -17.42
N ILE A 154 14.90 -11.70 -17.65
CA ILE A 154 14.00 -11.28 -16.57
C ILE A 154 13.25 -12.53 -16.07
N VAL A 155 13.40 -12.84 -14.80
CA VAL A 155 12.88 -14.11 -14.22
C VAL A 155 11.37 -14.11 -14.13
N TYR A 156 10.77 -12.98 -13.80
CA TYR A 156 9.33 -12.86 -13.62
C TYR A 156 8.82 -11.55 -14.24
N ASP A 157 8.43 -11.64 -15.50
CA ASP A 157 7.98 -10.48 -16.29
C ASP A 157 6.49 -10.59 -16.67
N TYR A 158 5.92 -11.79 -16.53
CA TYR A 158 4.54 -12.08 -16.88
C TYR A 158 3.87 -12.92 -15.79
N ASP A 159 2.60 -12.63 -15.53
CA ASP A 159 1.68 -13.48 -14.78
C ASP A 159 0.74 -14.14 -15.79
N VAL A 160 1.00 -15.43 -16.08
CA VAL A 160 0.37 -16.22 -17.13
C VAL A 160 0.55 -15.54 -18.51
N THR A 161 -0.35 -14.65 -18.90
CA THR A 161 -0.35 -13.96 -20.21
C THR A 161 -0.27 -12.43 -20.09
N ARG A 162 -0.24 -11.90 -18.88
CA ARG A 162 -0.25 -10.45 -18.65
C ARG A 162 1.10 -9.99 -18.12
N PRO A 163 1.65 -8.87 -18.62
CA PRO A 163 2.82 -8.28 -17.99
C PRO A 163 2.51 -7.96 -16.52
N VAL A 164 3.46 -8.25 -15.63
CA VAL A 164 3.33 -7.82 -14.23
C VAL A 164 3.45 -6.31 -14.12
N GLY A 165 2.70 -5.73 -13.16
CA GLY A 165 2.90 -4.34 -12.75
C GLY A 165 4.19 -4.28 -11.96
N ASP A 166 5.14 -3.51 -12.43
CA ASP A 166 6.43 -3.41 -11.75
C ASP A 166 6.35 -2.49 -10.53
N GLY A 167 7.18 -2.78 -9.54
CA GLY A 167 7.53 -1.89 -8.46
C GLY A 167 8.97 -1.40 -8.65
N PHE A 168 9.71 -1.21 -7.55
CA PHE A 168 11.13 -0.82 -7.61
C PHE A 168 12.08 -1.96 -7.98
N PHE A 169 11.62 -3.20 -7.97
CA PHE A 169 12.48 -4.38 -8.05
C PHE A 169 12.06 -5.27 -9.20
N PHE A 170 13.05 -5.85 -9.84
CA PHE A 170 12.87 -6.98 -10.74
C PHE A 170 14.03 -7.97 -10.53
N THR A 171 13.82 -9.22 -10.89
CA THR A 171 14.80 -10.27 -10.74
C THR A 171 15.38 -10.62 -12.11
N VAL A 172 16.69 -10.67 -12.19
CA VAL A 172 17.41 -11.14 -13.39
C VAL A 172 18.07 -12.48 -13.14
N GLY A 173 18.08 -13.33 -14.15
CA GLY A 173 18.82 -14.58 -14.15
C GLY A 173 19.92 -14.55 -15.21
N TYR A 174 21.05 -15.21 -14.90
CA TYR A 174 22.13 -15.45 -15.85
C TYR A 174 22.45 -16.95 -15.89
N GLY A 175 22.24 -17.59 -17.00
CA GLY A 175 22.28 -19.05 -17.09
C GLY A 175 21.24 -19.68 -16.14
N LEU A 176 21.70 -20.50 -15.18
CA LEU A 176 20.87 -21.10 -14.13
C LEU A 176 20.91 -20.34 -12.78
N SER A 177 21.65 -19.24 -12.72
CA SER A 177 21.81 -18.45 -11.48
C SER A 177 20.81 -17.30 -11.41
N LEU A 178 20.26 -17.05 -10.23
CA LEU A 178 19.38 -15.92 -9.94
C LEU A 178 20.15 -14.80 -9.24
N ILE A 179 19.99 -13.58 -9.71
CA ILE A 179 20.56 -12.37 -9.11
C ILE A 179 19.42 -11.38 -8.83
N HIS A 180 19.27 -10.99 -7.57
CA HIS A 180 18.35 -9.92 -7.16
C HIS A 180 19.07 -8.56 -7.20
N ILE A 181 18.41 -7.60 -7.83
CA ILE A 181 18.88 -6.23 -7.92
C ILE A 181 17.83 -5.28 -7.34
#